data_2bfedcedb31beed82ae8216cca75d43b
#
_entry.id   2bfedcedb31beed82ae8216cca75d43b
#
_cell.length_a   1.000
_cell.length_b   1.000
_cell.length_c   1.000
_cell.angle_alpha   90.00
_cell.angle_beta   90.00
_cell.angle_gamma   90.00
#
_symmetry.space_group_name_H-M   'P 1'
#
loop_
_entity.id
_entity.type
_entity.pdbx_description
1 polymer ?
#
loop_
_entity_poly.entity_id
_entity_poly.type
_entity_poly.pdbx_seq_one_letter_code
_entity_poly.pdbx_strand_id
1 'polypeptide(L)'
;MKSKLILLLTAFFLCSAFKADKPVITIFMIGDSTMSNKSLVGGNPERGWGHVLPGFFSENIRVDNHAMNGRSSKSFIDEGRWDKVLSLIKKGDYVFIQFGHNDEKPKA
;
A
#
# COMPACT_ATOMS: atom_id res chain seq x y z
N MET A 1 7.18 6.24 53.71
CA MET A 1 6.27 5.29 53.06
C MET A 1 5.40 5.92 51.96
N LYS A 2 4.72 7.04 52.26
CA LYS A 2 3.85 7.71 51.27
C LYS A 2 4.58 8.20 50.00
N SER A 3 5.82 8.72 50.11
CA SER A 3 6.62 9.18 48.95
C SER A 3 7.08 8.05 48.01
N LYS A 4 7.38 6.86 48.56
CA LYS A 4 7.78 5.70 47.75
C LYS A 4 6.59 5.11 46.99
N LEU A 5 5.40 5.18 47.55
CA LEU A 5 4.16 4.72 46.91
C LEU A 5 3.76 5.65 45.74
N ILE A 6 3.92 6.98 45.95
CA ILE A 6 3.67 7.98 44.90
C ILE A 6 4.64 7.81 43.72
N LEU A 7 5.92 7.52 43.99
CA LEU A 7 6.92 7.29 42.97
C LEU A 7 6.64 6.02 42.13
N LEU A 8 6.15 4.96 42.80
CA LEU A 8 5.75 3.73 42.11
C LEU A 8 4.51 3.91 41.23
N LEU A 9 3.52 4.70 41.71
CA LEU A 9 2.33 5.02 40.92
C LEU A 9 2.63 5.90 39.72
N THR A 10 3.53 6.88 39.84
CA THR A 10 3.97 7.70 38.70
C THR A 10 4.77 6.92 37.68
N ALA A 11 5.63 6.00 38.11
CA ALA A 11 6.38 5.11 37.18
C ALA A 11 5.43 4.16 36.45
N PHE A 12 4.39 3.64 37.07
CA PHE A 12 3.39 2.78 36.42
C PHE A 12 2.55 3.56 35.40
N PHE A 13 2.20 4.81 35.68
CA PHE A 13 1.47 5.67 34.75
C PHE A 13 2.32 6.08 33.52
N LEU A 14 3.62 6.30 33.70
CA LEU A 14 4.56 6.60 32.61
C LEU A 14 4.77 5.39 31.70
N CYS A 15 4.81 4.17 32.23
CA CYS A 15 4.93 2.95 31.41
C CYS A 15 3.67 2.65 30.59
N SER A 16 2.48 3.06 31.03
CA SER A 16 1.24 2.83 30.28
C SER A 16 0.99 3.84 29.15
N ALA A 17 1.77 4.92 29.07
CA ALA A 17 1.64 5.94 28.03
C ALA A 17 2.39 5.60 26.73
N PHE A 18 3.29 4.60 26.73
CA PHE A 18 3.98 4.14 25.53
C PHE A 18 3.17 3.04 24.82
N LYS A 19 2.18 3.42 24.00
CA LYS A 19 1.69 2.54 22.95
C LYS A 19 2.79 2.46 21.90
N ALA A 20 3.40 1.29 21.77
CA ALA A 20 4.26 1.03 20.62
C ALA A 20 3.39 1.16 19.35
N ASP A 21 3.70 2.12 18.49
CA ASP A 21 3.04 2.24 17.19
C ASP A 21 3.26 0.94 16.41
N LYS A 22 2.18 0.39 15.87
CA LYS A 22 2.28 -0.78 14.99
C LYS A 22 3.09 -0.38 13.76
N PRO A 23 4.05 -1.21 13.31
CA PRO A 23 4.80 -0.91 12.10
C PRO A 23 3.82 -0.79 10.91
N VAL A 24 4.04 0.22 10.06
CA VAL A 24 3.29 0.38 8.82
C VAL A 24 3.80 -0.66 7.82
N ILE A 25 2.88 -1.45 7.29
CA ILE A 25 3.12 -2.41 6.21
C ILE A 25 2.61 -1.80 4.92
N THR A 26 3.40 -1.82 3.86
CA THR A 26 2.98 -1.34 2.54
C THR A 26 2.62 -2.50 1.63
N ILE A 27 1.48 -2.40 0.97
CA ILE A 27 1.08 -3.27 -0.14
C ILE A 27 1.31 -2.48 -1.42
N PHE A 28 2.35 -2.84 -2.17
CA PHE A 28 2.59 -2.31 -3.50
C PHE A 28 1.73 -3.06 -4.50
N MET A 29 1.04 -2.34 -5.36
CA MET A 29 0.20 -2.92 -6.38
C MET A 29 0.77 -2.61 -7.76
N ILE A 30 1.03 -3.64 -8.56
CA ILE A 30 1.49 -3.52 -9.94
C ILE A 30 0.54 -4.27 -10.87
N GLY A 31 0.14 -3.62 -11.93
CA GLY A 31 -0.87 -4.20 -12.83
C GLY A 31 -1.32 -3.23 -13.90
N ASP A 32 -2.40 -3.60 -14.56
CA ASP A 32 -3.02 -2.87 -15.66
C ASP A 32 -4.23 -2.02 -15.22
N SER A 33 -5.09 -1.69 -16.18
CA SER A 33 -6.27 -0.84 -15.98
C SER A 33 -7.32 -1.41 -15.03
N THR A 34 -7.38 -2.72 -14.85
CA THR A 34 -8.37 -3.34 -13.95
C THR A 34 -8.03 -3.09 -12.49
N MET A 35 -6.76 -2.86 -12.18
CA MET A 35 -6.24 -2.58 -10.85
C MET A 35 -6.02 -1.09 -10.60
N SER A 36 -5.70 -0.29 -11.62
CA SER A 36 -5.20 1.08 -11.47
C SER A 36 -6.21 2.05 -10.84
N ASN A 37 -5.69 3.09 -10.22
CA ASN A 37 -6.49 4.24 -9.83
C ASN A 37 -7.07 4.95 -11.05
N LYS A 38 -8.29 5.46 -10.93
CA LYS A 38 -8.96 6.20 -11.99
C LYS A 38 -9.12 7.66 -11.62
N SER A 39 -9.10 8.52 -12.63
CA SER A 39 -9.47 9.93 -12.43
C SER A 39 -10.94 10.02 -12.01
N LEU A 40 -11.21 10.84 -11.00
CA LEU A 40 -12.58 11.13 -10.54
C LEU A 40 -13.17 12.36 -11.21
N VAL A 41 -12.42 13.02 -12.10
CA VAL A 41 -12.83 14.24 -12.80
C VAL A 41 -14.08 13.94 -13.66
N GLY A 42 -15.03 14.88 -13.64
CA GLY A 42 -16.27 14.78 -14.42
C GLY A 42 -17.25 13.70 -13.92
N GLY A 43 -17.14 13.26 -12.67
CA GLY A 43 -18.04 12.26 -12.12
C GLY A 43 -17.80 10.85 -12.67
N ASN A 44 -16.60 10.56 -13.17
CA ASN A 44 -16.24 9.24 -13.69
C ASN A 44 -16.55 8.12 -12.67
N PRO A 45 -17.45 7.17 -12.96
CA PRO A 45 -17.80 6.07 -12.05
C PRO A 45 -16.78 4.93 -12.06
N GLU A 46 -15.84 4.92 -13.01
CA GLU A 46 -14.90 3.84 -13.19
C GLU A 46 -13.94 3.72 -11.99
N ARG A 47 -13.73 2.50 -11.53
CA ARG A 47 -12.78 2.17 -10.46
C ARG A 47 -11.98 0.94 -10.82
N GLY A 48 -10.67 1.00 -10.67
CA GLY A 48 -9.86 -0.21 -10.56
C GLY A 48 -10.00 -0.79 -9.16
N TRP A 49 -9.89 -2.11 -9.02
CA TRP A 49 -10.04 -2.74 -7.70
C TRP A 49 -8.96 -2.27 -6.70
N GLY A 50 -7.76 -1.93 -7.19
CA GLY A 50 -6.71 -1.35 -6.36
C GLY A 50 -7.03 0.05 -5.83
N HIS A 51 -7.92 0.78 -6.49
CA HIS A 51 -8.39 2.09 -6.05
C HIS A 51 -9.26 1.98 -4.77
N VAL A 52 -10.04 0.91 -4.65
CA VAL A 52 -10.97 0.71 -3.53
C VAL A 52 -10.37 -0.14 -2.41
N LEU A 53 -9.30 -0.87 -2.69
CA LEU A 53 -8.67 -1.79 -1.74
C LEU A 53 -8.28 -1.14 -0.40
N PRO A 54 -7.78 0.11 -0.34
CA PRO A 54 -7.42 0.75 0.92
C PRO A 54 -8.54 0.77 1.96
N GLY A 55 -9.80 0.85 1.50
CA GLY A 55 -10.97 0.87 2.38
C GLY A 55 -11.21 -0.41 3.19
N PHE A 56 -10.52 -1.50 2.86
CA PHE A 56 -10.64 -2.80 3.54
C PHE A 56 -9.57 -3.05 4.61
N PHE A 57 -8.62 -2.12 4.77
CA PHE A 57 -7.52 -2.27 5.72
C PHE A 57 -7.58 -1.25 6.84
N SER A 58 -6.92 -1.57 7.95
CA SER A 58 -6.70 -0.65 9.05
C SER A 58 -5.57 0.36 8.73
N GLU A 59 -5.46 1.41 9.54
CA GLU A 59 -4.54 2.53 9.35
C GLU A 59 -3.05 2.16 9.29
N ASN A 60 -2.67 0.98 9.81
CA ASN A 60 -1.29 0.49 9.75
C ASN A 60 -0.95 -0.24 8.43
N ILE A 61 -1.91 -0.37 7.52
CA ILE A 61 -1.70 -0.91 6.18
C ILE A 61 -1.82 0.22 5.16
N ARG A 62 -0.73 0.48 4.47
CA ARG A 62 -0.68 1.44 3.36
C ARG A 62 -0.80 0.68 2.04
N VAL A 63 -1.67 1.13 1.16
CA VAL A 63 -1.73 0.64 -0.22
C VAL A 63 -1.07 1.67 -1.15
N ASP A 64 -0.03 1.26 -1.86
CA ASP A 64 0.69 2.06 -2.84
C ASP A 64 0.45 1.47 -4.24
N ASN A 65 -0.50 2.05 -4.97
CA ASN A 65 -0.97 1.52 -6.23
C ASN A 65 -0.20 2.12 -7.41
N HIS A 66 0.72 1.35 -7.98
CA HIS A 66 1.51 1.67 -9.16
C HIS A 66 0.92 1.12 -10.47
N ALA A 67 -0.22 0.43 -10.41
CA ALA A 67 -0.88 -0.08 -11.61
C ALA A 67 -1.21 1.05 -12.59
N MET A 68 -1.08 0.76 -13.88
CA MET A 68 -1.22 1.75 -14.94
C MET A 68 -2.04 1.21 -16.10
N ASN A 69 -3.01 2.03 -16.56
CA ASN A 69 -3.83 1.69 -17.72
C ASN A 69 -2.98 1.31 -18.93
N GLY A 70 -3.39 0.28 -19.65
CA GLY A 70 -2.79 -0.13 -20.93
C GLY A 70 -1.46 -0.88 -20.83
N ARG A 71 -0.97 -1.19 -19.62
CA ARG A 71 0.32 -1.86 -19.47
C ARG A 71 0.16 -3.37 -19.45
N SER A 72 1.01 -4.02 -20.26
CA SER A 72 1.30 -5.45 -20.14
C SER A 72 2.38 -5.66 -19.08
N SER A 73 2.60 -6.89 -18.65
CA SER A 73 3.71 -7.25 -17.77
C SER A 73 5.06 -6.80 -18.38
N LYS A 74 5.22 -7.02 -19.68
CA LYS A 74 6.43 -6.61 -20.41
C LYS A 74 6.62 -5.10 -20.44
N SER A 75 5.60 -4.32 -20.84
CA SER A 75 5.72 -2.86 -20.92
C SER A 75 5.93 -2.22 -19.56
N PHE A 76 5.36 -2.78 -18.50
CA PHE A 76 5.58 -2.33 -17.14
C PHE A 76 7.04 -2.45 -16.70
N ILE A 77 7.72 -3.52 -17.12
CA ILE A 77 9.16 -3.72 -16.91
C ILE A 77 9.97 -2.79 -17.81
N ASP A 78 9.70 -2.78 -19.11
CA ASP A 78 10.46 -2.02 -20.11
C ASP A 78 10.46 -0.50 -19.82
N GLU A 79 9.39 0.02 -19.22
CA GLU A 79 9.28 1.42 -18.81
C GLU A 79 9.96 1.73 -17.45
N GLY A 80 10.64 0.78 -16.85
CA GLY A 80 11.32 0.93 -15.54
C GLY A 80 10.35 1.05 -14.36
N ARG A 81 9.07 0.75 -14.51
CA ARG A 81 8.06 0.86 -13.46
C ARG A 81 8.26 -0.17 -12.36
N TRP A 82 8.68 -1.38 -12.73
CA TRP A 82 9.04 -2.40 -11.76
C TRP A 82 10.26 -2.00 -10.93
N ASP A 83 11.30 -1.49 -11.56
CA ASP A 83 12.52 -1.06 -10.88
C ASP A 83 12.22 0.05 -9.84
N LYS A 84 11.31 0.96 -10.19
CA LYS A 84 10.84 1.99 -9.24
C LYS A 84 10.18 1.36 -8.02
N VAL A 85 9.26 0.42 -8.19
CA VAL A 85 8.58 -0.26 -7.08
C VAL A 85 9.59 -1.06 -6.26
N LEU A 86 10.48 -1.80 -6.91
CA LEU A 86 11.51 -2.61 -6.26
C LEU A 86 12.40 -1.77 -5.35
N SER A 87 12.72 -0.55 -5.74
CA SER A 87 13.52 0.38 -4.92
C SER A 87 12.83 0.87 -3.65
N LEU A 88 11.50 0.74 -3.56
CA LEU A 88 10.68 1.19 -2.44
C LEU A 88 10.34 0.09 -1.43
N ILE A 89 10.40 -1.18 -1.86
CA ILE A 89 10.01 -2.34 -1.03
C ILE A 89 10.95 -2.50 0.15
N LYS A 90 10.37 -2.74 1.32
CA LYS A 90 11.10 -3.06 2.55
C LYS A 90 10.67 -4.43 3.07
N LYS A 91 11.50 -5.01 3.93
CA LYS A 91 11.15 -6.26 4.61
C LYS A 91 9.82 -6.13 5.34
N GLY A 92 8.91 -7.08 5.10
CA GLY A 92 7.56 -7.11 5.66
C GLY A 92 6.48 -6.49 4.76
N ASP A 93 6.87 -5.84 3.65
CA ASP A 93 5.92 -5.35 2.65
C ASP A 93 5.41 -6.47 1.75
N TYR A 94 4.33 -6.21 1.03
CA TYR A 94 3.71 -7.13 0.09
C TYR A 94 3.66 -6.52 -1.30
N VAL A 95 3.68 -7.37 -2.33
CA VAL A 95 3.46 -6.96 -3.72
C VAL A 95 2.27 -7.74 -4.27
N PHE A 96 1.25 -7.04 -4.73
CA PHE A 96 0.11 -7.62 -5.46
C PHE A 96 0.30 -7.36 -6.94
N ILE A 97 0.23 -8.43 -7.74
CA ILE A 97 0.51 -8.40 -9.18
C ILE A 97 -0.71 -8.87 -9.94
N GLN A 98 -1.17 -8.07 -10.93
CA GLN A 98 -2.26 -8.46 -11.82
C GLN A 98 -2.03 -7.87 -13.21
N PHE A 99 -1.67 -8.74 -14.15
CA PHE A 99 -1.57 -8.49 -15.58
C PHE A 99 -2.34 -9.58 -16.34
N GLY A 100 -2.56 -9.39 -17.61
CA GLY A 100 -3.20 -10.36 -18.50
C GLY A 100 -3.83 -9.70 -19.70
N HIS A 101 -4.77 -8.81 -19.49
CA HIS A 101 -5.57 -8.19 -20.54
C HIS A 101 -4.74 -7.54 -21.68
N ASN A 102 -3.64 -6.87 -21.34
CA ASN A 102 -2.76 -6.26 -22.35
C ASN A 102 -1.66 -7.20 -22.83
N ASP A 103 -1.35 -8.27 -22.07
CA ASP A 103 -0.38 -9.29 -22.47
C ASP A 103 -0.89 -10.14 -23.63
N GLU A 104 -2.21 -10.32 -23.72
CA GLU A 104 -2.88 -11.10 -24.77
C GLU A 104 -3.01 -10.35 -26.11
N LYS A 105 -2.81 -9.03 -26.11
CA LYS A 105 -2.97 -8.23 -27.34
C LYS A 105 -1.86 -8.53 -28.34
N PRO A 106 -2.21 -8.69 -29.64
CA PRO A 106 -1.21 -8.81 -30.69
C PRO A 106 -0.27 -7.61 -30.64
N LYS A 107 1.02 -7.86 -30.85
CA LYS A 107 1.97 -6.76 -31.07
C LYS A 107 1.59 -6.03 -32.35
N ALA A 108 1.35 -4.74 -32.26
CA ALA A 108 1.14 -3.87 -33.41
C ALA A 108 2.42 -3.78 -34.25
#